data_b952c434b1e49873f1a7b21af8883f81
#
_entry.id   b952c434b1e49873f1a7b21af8883f81
#
_cell.length_a   1.000
_cell.length_b   1.000
_cell.length_c   1.000
_cell.angle_alpha   90.00
_cell.angle_beta   90.00
_cell.angle_gamma   90.00
#
_symmetry.space_group_name_H-M   'P 1'
#
loop_
_entity.id
_entity.type
_entity.pdbx_description
1 polymer ?
#
loop_
_entity_poly.entity_id
_entity_poly.type
_entity_poly.pdbx_seq_one_letter_code
_entity_poly.pdbx_strand_id
1 'polypeptide(L)'
;SNRKIVDFEFDSFFGNANDAFMAVSSLIDRQILFLCREKSQTLAQLSEQMKIPQLFIEDSIAKLLKANVLFEEKKGKYLTDFTIFPKSVIRKAEVISYQVEKEINFAERYIKILTEMKNEILKEDFYGNNFDWKYLLPYFIIRSNREFSHKIGREHLRQKYGKNLPDRIWRTFFLF
;
A
#
# COMPACT_ATOMS: atom_id res chain seq x y z
N SER A 1 30.75 -3.74 10.30
CA SER A 1 29.42 -4.36 10.26
C SER A 1 28.62 -3.67 9.17
N ASN A 2 28.37 -4.39 8.07
CA ASN A 2 27.53 -3.91 6.96
C ASN A 2 26.11 -3.74 7.50
N ARG A 3 25.68 -2.50 7.72
CA ARG A 3 24.30 -2.21 8.04
C ARG A 3 23.48 -2.39 6.79
N LYS A 4 22.56 -3.30 6.83
CA LYS A 4 21.57 -3.46 5.77
C LYS A 4 20.57 -2.30 5.94
N ILE A 5 20.74 -1.26 5.15
CA ILE A 5 19.72 -0.22 5.03
C ILE A 5 18.50 -0.91 4.43
N VAL A 6 17.38 -0.84 5.12
CA VAL A 6 16.13 -1.38 4.60
C VAL A 6 15.52 -0.32 3.71
N ASP A 7 15.46 -0.62 2.43
CA ASP A 7 14.73 0.17 1.46
C ASP A 7 13.39 -0.51 1.16
N PHE A 8 12.30 0.27 1.11
CA PHE A 8 10.99 -0.21 0.74
C PHE A 8 10.25 0.81 -0.09
N GLU A 9 9.53 0.33 -1.07
CA GLU A 9 8.59 1.15 -1.82
C GLU A 9 7.31 1.34 -1.01
N PHE A 10 6.78 2.52 -1.16
CA PHE A 10 5.61 2.97 -0.47
C PHE A 10 4.46 2.96 -1.47
N ASP A 11 3.63 1.94 -1.44
CA ASP A 11 2.40 1.90 -2.23
C ASP A 11 1.19 1.99 -1.30
N SER A 12 0.42 3.07 -1.39
CA SER A 12 -0.76 3.21 -0.57
C SER A 12 -1.99 2.73 -1.33
N PHE A 13 -2.51 1.63 -0.89
CA PHE A 13 -3.72 1.06 -1.45
C PHE A 13 -5.01 1.79 -1.00
N PHE A 14 -5.01 2.47 0.15
CA PHE A 14 -6.22 3.03 0.76
C PHE A 14 -5.93 4.31 1.54
N GLY A 15 -6.53 5.43 1.12
CA GLY A 15 -6.49 6.71 1.80
C GLY A 15 -5.89 7.84 0.96
N ASN A 16 -5.81 9.03 1.53
CA ASN A 16 -5.08 10.17 0.94
C ASN A 16 -3.58 9.89 1.00
N ALA A 17 -3.10 9.15 0.01
CA ALA A 17 -1.73 8.67 -0.10
C ALA A 17 -0.68 9.77 -0.12
N ASN A 18 -1.05 10.97 -0.58
CA ASN A 18 -0.11 12.05 -0.82
C ASN A 18 0.63 12.48 0.46
N ASP A 19 -0.07 12.60 1.59
CA ASP A 19 0.57 13.02 2.84
C ASP A 19 1.54 11.96 3.37
N ALA A 20 1.19 10.69 3.27
CA ALA A 20 2.04 9.59 3.66
C ALA A 20 3.28 9.46 2.77
N PHE A 21 3.12 9.59 1.44
CA PHE A 21 4.24 9.60 0.50
C PHE A 21 5.21 10.74 0.77
N MET A 22 4.70 11.95 0.99
CA MET A 22 5.52 13.12 1.29
C MET A 22 6.22 13.00 2.65
N ALA A 23 5.58 12.35 3.62
CA ALA A 23 6.14 12.16 4.95
C ALA A 23 7.27 11.11 4.97
N VAL A 24 7.20 10.06 4.14
CA VAL A 24 8.21 8.99 4.10
C VAL A 24 9.23 9.26 2.99
N SER A 25 9.84 10.43 3.02
CA SER A 25 10.72 10.91 1.96
C SER A 25 12.20 10.53 2.15
N SER A 26 12.64 10.23 3.37
CA SER A 26 14.03 9.96 3.70
C SER A 26 14.29 8.51 4.13
N LEU A 27 15.54 8.08 4.04
CA LEU A 27 15.96 6.78 4.57
C LEU A 27 15.79 6.68 6.09
N ILE A 28 15.90 7.81 6.80
CA ILE A 28 15.66 7.87 8.26
C ILE A 28 14.20 7.53 8.54
N ASP A 29 13.26 8.12 7.82
CA ASP A 29 11.83 7.86 7.98
C ASP A 29 11.52 6.37 7.79
N ARG A 30 12.04 5.78 6.72
CA ARG A 30 11.86 4.36 6.40
C ARG A 30 12.46 3.45 7.46
N GLN A 31 13.64 3.77 7.98
CA GLN A 31 14.27 3.01 9.06
C GLN A 31 13.47 3.08 10.35
N ILE A 32 12.95 4.24 10.73
CA ILE A 32 12.07 4.40 11.90
C ILE A 32 10.85 3.50 11.76
N LEU A 33 10.12 3.60 10.65
CA LEU A 33 8.93 2.78 10.39
C LEU A 33 9.26 1.29 10.41
N PHE A 34 10.37 0.87 9.82
CA PHE A 34 10.79 -0.52 9.83
C PHE A 34 11.11 -1.03 11.23
N LEU A 35 11.82 -0.26 12.05
CA LEU A 35 12.17 -0.64 13.42
C LEU A 35 10.96 -0.66 14.36
N CYS A 36 9.97 0.20 14.09
CA CYS A 36 8.74 0.30 14.87
C CYS A 36 7.61 -0.66 14.38
N ARG A 37 7.83 -1.53 13.40
CA ARG A 37 6.75 -2.33 12.78
C ARG A 37 6.19 -3.46 13.64
N GLU A 38 7.03 -4.08 14.48
CA GLU A 38 6.64 -5.25 15.27
C GLU A 38 6.40 -4.92 16.74
N LYS A 39 7.16 -3.97 17.26
CA LYS A 39 7.08 -3.52 18.65
C LYS A 39 7.40 -2.05 18.76
N SER A 40 6.74 -1.37 19.68
CA SER A 40 6.98 0.04 19.93
C SER A 40 8.43 0.30 20.40
N GLN A 41 9.03 1.36 19.88
CA GLN A 41 10.40 1.79 20.18
C GLN A 41 10.40 3.18 20.80
N THR A 42 11.33 3.41 21.74
CA THR A 42 11.59 4.77 22.23
C THR A 42 12.56 5.50 21.33
N LEU A 43 12.59 6.84 21.43
CA LEU A 43 13.57 7.67 20.75
C LEU A 43 15.02 7.22 21.02
N ALA A 44 15.33 6.89 22.27
CA ALA A 44 16.65 6.42 22.67
C ALA A 44 17.01 5.07 22.00
N GLN A 45 16.05 4.14 21.94
CA GLN A 45 16.24 2.85 21.26
C GLN A 45 16.46 3.02 19.75
N LEU A 46 15.70 3.91 19.12
CA LEU A 46 15.87 4.23 17.70
C LEU A 46 17.25 4.86 17.44
N SER A 47 17.66 5.83 18.27
CA SER A 47 18.97 6.47 18.18
C SER A 47 20.11 5.45 18.32
N GLU A 48 20.01 4.54 19.27
CA GLU A 48 21.00 3.48 19.48
C GLU A 48 21.09 2.51 18.28
N GLN A 49 19.94 2.04 17.80
CA GLN A 49 19.89 1.08 16.69
C GLN A 49 20.32 1.71 15.36
N MET A 50 19.89 2.93 15.10
CA MET A 50 20.22 3.65 13.87
C MET A 50 21.62 4.28 13.92
N LYS A 51 22.14 4.52 15.15
CA LYS A 51 23.36 5.30 15.43
C LYS A 51 23.31 6.70 14.83
N ILE A 52 22.18 7.31 14.98
CA ILE A 52 21.87 8.68 14.57
C ILE A 52 21.52 9.44 15.86
N PRO A 53 22.04 10.66 16.06
CA PRO A 53 21.66 11.49 17.20
C PRO A 53 20.15 11.69 17.28
N GLN A 54 19.60 11.68 18.51
CA GLN A 54 18.16 11.78 18.76
C GLN A 54 17.51 12.98 18.06
N LEU A 55 18.20 14.10 18.04
CA LEU A 55 17.73 15.34 17.42
C LEU A 55 17.25 15.14 15.95
N PHE A 56 17.99 14.36 15.15
CA PHE A 56 17.60 14.09 13.76
C PHE A 56 16.44 13.09 13.63
N ILE A 57 16.22 12.30 14.67
CA ILE A 57 15.12 11.32 14.70
C ILE A 57 13.83 11.99 15.16
N GLU A 58 13.90 12.96 16.08
CA GLU A 58 12.75 13.70 16.62
C GLU A 58 11.93 14.37 15.50
N ASP A 59 12.59 15.08 14.58
CA ASP A 59 11.93 15.74 13.47
C ASP A 59 11.21 14.74 12.55
N SER A 60 11.87 13.60 12.27
CA SER A 60 11.26 12.53 11.50
C SER A 60 10.05 11.91 12.22
N ILE A 61 10.15 11.65 13.52
CA ILE A 61 9.04 11.14 14.32
C ILE A 61 7.85 12.10 14.28
N ALA A 62 8.08 13.40 14.52
CA ALA A 62 7.03 14.42 14.50
C ALA A 62 6.31 14.45 13.15
N LYS A 63 7.06 14.39 12.04
CA LYS A 63 6.54 14.32 10.68
C LYS A 63 5.70 13.06 10.43
N LEU A 64 6.20 11.89 10.86
CA LEU A 64 5.53 10.60 10.66
C LEU A 64 4.25 10.47 11.51
N LEU A 65 4.23 11.01 12.73
CA LEU A 65 3.03 11.12 13.57
C LEU A 65 1.98 12.00 12.91
N LYS A 66 2.37 13.18 12.40
CA LYS A 66 1.46 14.10 11.69
C LYS A 66 0.84 13.45 10.45
N ALA A 67 1.59 12.59 9.77
CA ALA A 67 1.11 11.87 8.59
C ALA A 67 0.29 10.61 8.93
N ASN A 68 0.10 10.30 10.21
CA ASN A 68 -0.61 9.11 10.68
C ASN A 68 -0.03 7.78 10.13
N VAL A 69 1.28 7.72 9.89
CA VAL A 69 2.00 6.49 9.52
C VAL A 69 2.77 5.89 10.69
N LEU A 70 2.92 6.67 11.75
CA LEU A 70 3.45 6.28 13.05
C LEU A 70 2.44 6.72 14.11
N PHE A 71 2.31 6.00 15.22
CA PHE A 71 1.52 6.44 16.37
C PHE A 71 2.26 6.21 17.67
N GLU A 72 1.91 6.98 18.68
CA GLU A 72 2.43 6.83 20.02
C GLU A 72 1.55 5.84 20.80
N GLU A 73 2.02 4.59 20.93
CA GLU A 73 1.30 3.54 21.67
C GLU A 73 1.24 3.81 23.18
N LYS A 74 2.35 4.30 23.72
CA LYS A 74 2.51 4.77 25.10
C LYS A 74 3.43 5.97 25.05
N LYS A 75 3.37 6.82 26.09
CA LYS A 75 4.21 8.02 26.18
C LYS A 75 5.67 7.75 25.83
N GLY A 76 6.17 8.36 24.79
CA GLY A 76 7.52 8.21 24.26
C GLY A 76 7.83 6.87 23.59
N LYS A 77 6.81 6.06 23.25
CA LYS A 77 6.96 4.79 22.53
C LYS A 77 6.14 4.78 21.24
N TYR A 78 6.80 4.59 20.14
CA TYR A 78 6.25 4.73 18.79
C TYR A 78 6.10 3.38 18.10
N LEU A 79 4.99 3.17 17.43
CA LEU A 79 4.68 1.98 16.64
C LEU A 79 4.20 2.38 15.25
N THR A 80 4.56 1.61 14.24
CA THR A 80 4.10 1.84 12.86
C THR A 80 2.63 1.49 12.71
N ASP A 81 1.84 2.38 12.08
CA ASP A 81 0.39 2.24 11.96
C ASP A 81 -0.05 1.57 10.65
N PHE A 82 0.76 0.67 10.12
CA PHE A 82 0.43 -0.10 8.91
C PHE A 82 1.25 -1.39 8.82
N THR A 83 0.82 -2.28 7.92
CA THR A 83 1.52 -3.54 7.69
C THR A 83 2.64 -3.36 6.67
N ILE A 84 3.83 -3.82 7.00
CA ILE A 84 4.98 -3.87 6.08
C ILE A 84 5.15 -5.33 5.62
N PHE A 85 4.98 -5.60 4.33
CA PHE A 85 5.16 -6.93 3.78
C PHE A 85 6.60 -7.16 3.30
N PRO A 86 7.26 -8.23 3.74
CA PRO A 86 8.54 -8.65 3.17
C PRO A 86 8.38 -9.01 1.68
N LYS A 87 9.39 -8.73 0.88
CA LYS A 87 9.44 -9.10 -0.55
C LYS A 87 9.11 -10.58 -0.81
N SER A 88 9.52 -11.46 0.10
CA SER A 88 9.22 -12.89 0.00
C SER A 88 7.71 -13.20 0.08
N VAL A 89 6.96 -12.42 0.84
CA VAL A 89 5.49 -12.56 0.94
C VAL A 89 4.83 -12.08 -0.35
N ILE A 90 5.27 -10.93 -0.87
CA ILE A 90 4.76 -10.39 -2.14
C ILE A 90 5.00 -11.38 -3.28
N ARG A 91 6.24 -11.91 -3.42
CA ARG A 91 6.54 -12.92 -4.44
C ARG A 91 5.68 -14.17 -4.34
N LYS A 92 5.38 -14.63 -3.12
CA LYS A 92 4.46 -15.76 -2.94
C LYS A 92 3.04 -15.42 -3.40
N ALA A 93 2.55 -14.23 -3.07
CA ALA A 93 1.24 -13.77 -3.51
C ALA A 93 1.17 -13.66 -5.05
N GLU A 94 2.22 -13.15 -5.69
CA GLU A 94 2.33 -13.08 -7.16
C GLU A 94 2.28 -14.47 -7.80
N VAL A 95 3.03 -15.43 -7.26
CA VAL A 95 3.01 -16.82 -7.76
C VAL A 95 1.62 -17.43 -7.64
N ILE A 96 0.94 -17.24 -6.51
CA ILE A 96 -0.43 -17.73 -6.30
C ILE A 96 -1.39 -17.06 -7.29
N SER A 97 -1.30 -15.74 -7.45
CA SER A 97 -2.14 -14.98 -8.39
C SER A 97 -1.97 -15.48 -9.82
N TYR A 98 -0.73 -15.78 -10.22
CA TYR A 98 -0.43 -16.31 -11.53
C TYR A 98 -0.96 -17.75 -11.74
N GLN A 99 -0.93 -18.59 -10.71
CA GLN A 99 -1.54 -19.92 -10.75
C GLN A 99 -3.06 -19.83 -10.91
N VAL A 100 -3.71 -18.98 -10.11
CA VAL A 100 -5.15 -18.74 -10.22
C VAL A 100 -5.52 -18.21 -11.60
N GLU A 101 -4.73 -17.28 -12.14
CA GLU A 101 -4.95 -16.76 -13.51
C GLU A 101 -4.92 -17.87 -14.55
N LYS A 102 -3.95 -18.80 -14.46
CA LYS A 102 -3.86 -19.94 -15.38
C LYS A 102 -5.08 -20.87 -15.31
N GLU A 103 -5.65 -21.06 -14.12
CA GLU A 103 -6.79 -21.94 -13.92
C GLU A 103 -8.10 -21.33 -14.44
N ILE A 104 -8.33 -20.03 -14.20
CA ILE A 104 -9.60 -19.38 -14.49
C ILE A 104 -9.58 -18.53 -15.75
N ASN A 105 -8.40 -18.23 -16.30
CA ASN A 105 -8.19 -17.35 -17.48
C ASN A 105 -8.96 -16.02 -17.35
N PHE A 106 -8.79 -15.38 -16.18
CA PHE A 106 -9.55 -14.19 -15.79
C PHE A 106 -9.25 -13.01 -16.72
N ALA A 107 -7.98 -12.76 -17.02
CA ALA A 107 -7.56 -11.61 -17.83
C ALA A 107 -8.17 -11.66 -19.23
N GLU A 108 -8.11 -12.80 -19.89
CA GLU A 108 -8.67 -12.96 -21.24
C GLU A 108 -10.19 -12.79 -21.26
N ARG A 109 -10.89 -13.41 -20.31
CA ARG A 109 -12.34 -13.25 -20.16
C ARG A 109 -12.73 -11.80 -19.90
N TYR A 110 -11.98 -11.11 -19.06
CA TYR A 110 -12.24 -9.75 -18.71
C TYR A 110 -12.00 -8.78 -19.87
N ILE A 111 -10.89 -8.95 -20.62
CA ILE A 111 -10.59 -8.20 -21.83
C ILE A 111 -11.70 -8.40 -22.88
N LYS A 112 -12.17 -9.64 -23.03
CA LYS A 112 -13.26 -9.96 -23.95
C LYS A 112 -14.53 -9.19 -23.61
N ILE A 113 -14.96 -9.23 -22.34
CA ILE A 113 -16.18 -8.52 -21.89
C ILE A 113 -16.03 -7.01 -22.09
N LEU A 114 -14.89 -6.41 -21.70
CA LEU A 114 -14.65 -4.98 -21.94
C LEU A 114 -14.68 -4.62 -23.43
N THR A 115 -14.17 -5.50 -24.29
CA THR A 115 -14.16 -5.28 -25.73
C THR A 115 -15.58 -5.39 -26.33
N GLU A 116 -16.38 -6.31 -25.83
CA GLU A 116 -17.80 -6.42 -26.21
C GLU A 116 -18.60 -5.19 -25.79
N MET A 117 -18.31 -4.61 -24.63
CA MET A 117 -18.93 -3.38 -24.11
C MET A 117 -18.37 -2.08 -24.70
N LYS A 118 -17.36 -2.15 -25.56
CA LYS A 118 -16.68 -0.97 -26.14
C LYS A 118 -17.63 0.12 -26.60
N ASN A 119 -18.63 -0.25 -27.40
CA ASN A 119 -19.56 0.71 -28.02
C ASN A 119 -20.47 1.38 -26.99
N GLU A 120 -20.78 0.71 -25.91
CA GLU A 120 -21.55 1.29 -24.78
C GLU A 120 -20.69 2.27 -24.01
N ILE A 121 -19.47 1.87 -23.69
CA ILE A 121 -18.51 2.71 -22.97
C ILE A 121 -18.19 4.00 -23.75
N LEU A 122 -17.98 3.92 -25.05
CA LEU A 122 -17.63 5.08 -25.89
C LEU A 122 -18.83 6.03 -26.15
N LYS A 123 -20.06 5.65 -25.81
CA LYS A 123 -21.21 6.55 -25.85
C LYS A 123 -21.29 7.48 -24.65
N GLU A 124 -20.60 7.11 -23.54
CA GLU A 124 -20.56 7.95 -22.36
C GLU A 124 -19.73 9.23 -22.60
N ASP A 125 -20.16 10.32 -21.97
CA ASP A 125 -19.46 11.62 -22.06
C ASP A 125 -18.28 11.68 -21.11
N PHE A 126 -17.08 11.41 -21.66
CA PHE A 126 -15.83 11.57 -20.94
C PHE A 126 -14.70 12.06 -21.86
N TYR A 127 -13.72 12.74 -21.27
CA TYR A 127 -12.54 13.18 -22.02
C TYR A 127 -11.78 11.96 -22.58
N GLY A 128 -11.62 11.93 -23.90
CA GLY A 128 -10.91 10.84 -24.58
C GLY A 128 -11.82 9.74 -25.11
N ASN A 129 -13.16 9.85 -25.07
CA ASN A 129 -14.07 8.89 -25.67
C ASN A 129 -13.87 8.69 -27.19
N ASN A 130 -13.16 9.63 -27.83
CA ASN A 130 -12.75 9.58 -29.23
C ASN A 130 -11.35 8.97 -29.45
N PHE A 131 -10.67 8.56 -28.40
CA PHE A 131 -9.37 7.92 -28.51
C PHE A 131 -9.50 6.50 -29.05
N ASP A 132 -8.44 6.01 -29.72
CA ASP A 132 -8.39 4.61 -30.14
C ASP A 132 -8.52 3.67 -28.94
N TRP A 133 -9.39 2.67 -29.06
CA TRP A 133 -9.68 1.69 -28.02
C TRP A 133 -8.43 1.01 -27.46
N LYS A 134 -7.41 0.80 -28.28
CA LYS A 134 -6.14 0.20 -27.83
C LYS A 134 -5.43 0.99 -26.72
N TYR A 135 -5.68 2.31 -26.64
CA TYR A 135 -5.14 3.17 -25.58
C TYR A 135 -6.06 3.24 -24.35
N LEU A 136 -7.36 3.09 -24.54
CA LEU A 136 -8.35 3.14 -23.48
C LEU A 136 -8.46 1.80 -22.73
N LEU A 137 -8.33 0.69 -23.42
CA LEU A 137 -8.50 -0.65 -22.86
C LEU A 137 -7.58 -0.92 -21.66
N PRO A 138 -6.26 -0.64 -21.68
CA PRO A 138 -5.40 -0.82 -20.53
C PRO A 138 -5.83 0.02 -19.31
N TYR A 139 -6.28 1.25 -19.56
CA TYR A 139 -6.78 2.12 -18.49
C TYR A 139 -8.03 1.53 -17.84
N PHE A 140 -9.00 1.07 -18.60
CA PHE A 140 -10.22 0.44 -18.08
C PHE A 140 -9.91 -0.85 -17.33
N ILE A 141 -8.96 -1.67 -17.82
CA ILE A 141 -8.52 -2.88 -17.13
C ILE A 141 -7.97 -2.54 -15.75
N ILE A 142 -7.05 -1.59 -15.66
CA ILE A 142 -6.42 -1.21 -14.40
C ILE A 142 -7.46 -0.61 -13.45
N ARG A 143 -8.28 0.32 -13.93
CA ARG A 143 -9.22 1.06 -13.09
C ARG A 143 -10.33 0.18 -12.53
N SER A 144 -10.97 -0.60 -13.36
CA SER A 144 -12.08 -1.45 -12.95
C SER A 144 -11.61 -2.65 -12.11
N ASN A 145 -10.43 -3.22 -12.40
CA ASN A 145 -9.85 -4.28 -11.60
C ASN A 145 -9.52 -3.79 -10.18
N ARG A 146 -9.02 -2.57 -10.05
CA ARG A 146 -8.79 -1.93 -8.76
C ARG A 146 -10.08 -1.81 -7.93
N GLU A 147 -11.14 -1.26 -8.51
CA GLU A 147 -12.43 -1.09 -7.80
C GLU A 147 -13.05 -2.45 -7.41
N PHE A 148 -12.98 -3.42 -8.31
CA PHE A 148 -13.46 -4.77 -8.06
C PHE A 148 -12.71 -5.46 -6.90
N SER A 149 -11.38 -5.42 -6.91
CA SER A 149 -10.54 -5.99 -5.87
C SER A 149 -10.80 -5.34 -4.51
N HIS A 150 -10.99 -4.02 -4.49
CA HIS A 150 -11.35 -3.29 -3.27
C HIS A 150 -12.71 -3.70 -2.73
N LYS A 151 -13.71 -3.83 -3.59
CA LYS A 151 -15.08 -4.23 -3.20
C LYS A 151 -15.07 -5.63 -2.60
N ILE A 152 -14.47 -6.60 -3.30
CA ILE A 152 -14.39 -8.00 -2.82
C ILE A 152 -13.59 -8.08 -1.52
N GLY A 153 -12.44 -7.44 -1.45
CA GLY A 153 -11.60 -7.46 -0.25
C GLY A 153 -12.35 -6.90 0.96
N ARG A 154 -13.04 -5.76 0.83
CA ARG A 154 -13.86 -5.19 1.90
C ARG A 154 -15.01 -6.11 2.31
N GLU A 155 -15.71 -6.68 1.34
CA GLU A 155 -16.85 -7.55 1.58
C GLU A 155 -16.44 -8.82 2.30
N HIS A 156 -15.35 -9.47 1.86
CA HIS A 156 -14.78 -10.64 2.52
C HIS A 156 -14.35 -10.33 3.97
N LEU A 157 -13.67 -9.23 4.18
CA LEU A 157 -13.23 -8.84 5.52
C LEU A 157 -14.41 -8.50 6.44
N ARG A 158 -15.45 -7.83 5.92
CA ARG A 158 -16.69 -7.56 6.69
C ARG A 158 -17.40 -8.84 7.09
N GLN A 159 -17.49 -9.81 6.22
CA GLN A 159 -18.10 -11.11 6.52
C GLN A 159 -17.32 -11.88 7.57
N LYS A 160 -15.98 -11.86 7.48
CA LYS A 160 -15.10 -12.63 8.36
C LYS A 160 -14.89 -11.99 9.74
N TYR A 161 -14.78 -10.66 9.81
CA TYR A 161 -14.35 -9.94 11.01
C TYR A 161 -15.38 -8.91 11.53
N GLY A 162 -16.55 -8.80 10.91
CA GLY A 162 -17.60 -7.86 11.29
C GLY A 162 -17.38 -6.42 10.82
N LYS A 163 -18.24 -5.50 11.30
CA LYS A 163 -18.27 -4.11 10.81
C LYS A 163 -17.18 -3.19 11.37
N ASN A 164 -16.52 -3.60 12.46
CA ASN A 164 -15.57 -2.75 13.20
C ASN A 164 -14.12 -3.10 12.89
N LEU A 165 -13.76 -3.17 11.63
CA LEU A 165 -12.35 -3.31 11.25
C LEU A 165 -11.62 -1.99 11.55
N PRO A 166 -10.48 -2.04 12.27
CA PRO A 166 -9.65 -0.84 12.47
C PRO A 166 -9.21 -0.27 11.12
N ASP A 167 -9.26 1.06 10.96
CA ASP A 167 -8.84 1.75 9.73
C ASP A 167 -7.42 1.38 9.28
N ARG A 168 -6.55 1.04 10.23
CA ARG A 168 -5.18 0.59 9.96
C ARG A 168 -5.07 -0.70 9.14
N ILE A 169 -6.09 -1.58 9.13
CA ILE A 169 -6.10 -2.79 8.29
C ILE A 169 -6.13 -2.45 6.80
N TRP A 170 -6.61 -1.26 6.47
CA TRP A 170 -6.68 -0.76 5.11
C TRP A 170 -5.41 -0.03 4.66
N ARG A 171 -4.47 0.19 5.57
CA ARG A 171 -3.17 0.81 5.29
C ARG A 171 -2.13 -0.27 5.12
N THR A 172 -1.79 -0.58 3.90
CA THR A 172 -0.82 -1.63 3.56
C THR A 172 0.31 -1.03 2.73
N PHE A 173 1.53 -1.32 3.12
CA PHE A 173 2.74 -0.88 2.44
C PHE A 173 3.62 -2.09 2.13
N PHE A 174 4.35 -2.02 1.03
CA PHE A 174 5.19 -3.09 0.55
C PHE A 174 6.68 -2.81 0.77
N LEU A 175 7.43 -3.84 1.16
CA LEU A 175 8.89 -3.85 1.18
C LEU A 175 9.39 -4.46 -0.13
N PHE A 176 10.21 -3.72 -0.84
CA PHE A 176 10.92 -4.21 -2.03
C PHE A 176 12.40 -4.41 -1.77
#